data_e27dc6d17331f1894055fca90dd74dc3
#
_entry.id   e27dc6d17331f1894055fca90dd74dc3
#
_cell.length_a   1.000
_cell.length_b   1.000
_cell.length_c   1.000
_cell.angle_alpha   90.00
_cell.angle_beta   90.00
_cell.angle_gamma   90.00
#
_symmetry.space_group_name_H-M   'P 1'
#
loop_
_entity.id
_entity.type
_entity.pdbx_description
1 polymer ?
#
loop_
_entity_poly.entity_id
_entity_poly.type
_entity_poly.pdbx_seq_one_letter_code
_entity_poly.pdbx_strand_id
1 'polypeptide(L)'
;EAAYYFYGHSTVTVNLRGTYRLRPNDHKVCVGAARGWNDPCKQDYGINAVKPATYFLFKDRDRLTREGITPREREQLLNDVRNYTRVSISEATSFQIDSDERTDCMKAANGVRTCTQEQEYQNFANWYQYHRFRHLLAVGAVSEAFARQVGSDVRVGYGRINKRSTSVDGRDTDVVVRGVRRFQGADKDSFFNWLQRVVHPSGGTPLLG
;
A
#
# COMPACT_ATOMS: atom_id res chain seq x y z
N GLU A 1 -4.65 15.22 -0.20
CA GLU A 1 -5.49 14.30 -0.99
C GLU A 1 -4.67 13.10 -1.44
N ALA A 2 -5.22 11.90 -1.32
CA ALA A 2 -4.60 10.68 -1.79
C ALA A 2 -5.46 10.05 -2.90
N ALA A 3 -4.80 9.60 -3.97
CA ALA A 3 -5.45 8.90 -5.07
C ALA A 3 -5.44 7.40 -4.84
N TYR A 4 -6.52 6.71 -5.18
CA TYR A 4 -6.54 5.26 -5.20
C TYR A 4 -7.28 4.73 -6.43
N TYR A 5 -6.93 3.51 -6.84
CA TYR A 5 -7.55 2.83 -7.96
C TYR A 5 -8.71 1.97 -7.46
N PHE A 6 -9.87 2.18 -8.03
CA PHE A 6 -11.01 1.31 -7.84
C PHE A 6 -10.98 0.15 -8.85
N TYR A 7 -11.68 -0.95 -8.56
CA TYR A 7 -11.93 -2.01 -9.54
C TYR A 7 -12.46 -1.38 -10.82
N GLY A 8 -11.69 -1.46 -11.91
CA GLY A 8 -12.11 -0.94 -13.21
C GLY A 8 -11.36 0.28 -13.73
N HIS A 9 -10.17 0.56 -13.24
CA HIS A 9 -9.22 1.55 -13.82
C HIS A 9 -9.54 3.05 -13.62
N SER A 10 -10.47 3.42 -12.77
CA SER A 10 -10.64 4.83 -12.42
C SER A 10 -9.82 5.22 -11.21
N THR A 11 -9.02 6.26 -11.35
CA THR A 11 -8.35 6.91 -10.21
C THR A 11 -9.36 7.77 -9.48
N VAL A 12 -9.56 7.50 -8.19
CA VAL A 12 -10.43 8.31 -7.33
C VAL A 12 -9.58 9.02 -6.30
N THR A 13 -9.73 10.33 -6.22
CA THR A 13 -9.11 11.13 -5.16
C THR A 13 -9.93 11.02 -3.88
N VAL A 14 -9.28 10.63 -2.80
CA VAL A 14 -9.87 10.53 -1.46
C VAL A 14 -9.38 11.69 -0.62
N ASN A 15 -10.31 12.48 -0.09
CA ASN A 15 -9.98 13.50 0.90
C ASN A 15 -9.78 12.83 2.27
N LEU A 16 -8.55 12.73 2.72
CA LEU A 16 -8.21 12.08 4.00
C LEU A 16 -8.77 12.80 5.24
N ARG A 17 -9.13 14.07 5.11
CA ARG A 17 -9.79 14.86 6.17
C ARG A 17 -11.30 14.73 6.15
N GLY A 18 -11.84 14.13 5.09
CA GLY A 18 -13.27 13.92 4.93
C GLY A 18 -13.79 12.85 5.87
N THR A 19 -15.10 12.73 5.88
CA THR A 19 -15.83 11.69 6.60
C THR A 19 -16.55 10.83 5.56
N TYR A 20 -16.38 9.53 5.64
CA TYR A 20 -16.92 8.57 4.68
C TYR A 20 -17.80 7.54 5.38
N ARG A 21 -18.77 7.00 4.64
CA ARG A 21 -19.58 5.88 5.09
C ARG A 21 -18.99 4.56 4.60
N LEU A 22 -18.95 3.57 5.46
CA LEU A 22 -18.57 2.19 5.09
C LEU A 22 -19.78 1.43 4.59
N ARG A 23 -19.59 0.61 3.57
CA ARG A 23 -20.57 -0.40 3.17
C ARG A 23 -20.50 -1.59 4.13
N PRO A 24 -21.64 -2.09 4.62
CA PRO A 24 -21.66 -3.15 5.64
C PRO A 24 -20.96 -4.44 5.26
N ASN A 25 -21.03 -4.84 3.98
CA ASN A 25 -20.70 -6.21 3.58
C ASN A 25 -19.39 -6.34 2.78
N ASP A 26 -18.74 -5.24 2.40
CA ASP A 26 -17.56 -5.33 1.53
C ASP A 26 -16.39 -4.43 1.96
N HIS A 27 -16.50 -3.80 3.12
CA HIS A 27 -15.50 -2.88 3.67
C HIS A 27 -15.03 -1.77 2.70
N LYS A 28 -15.84 -1.48 1.68
CA LYS A 28 -15.54 -0.41 0.74
C LYS A 28 -15.98 0.92 1.29
N VAL A 29 -15.12 1.91 1.10
CA VAL A 29 -15.40 3.29 1.49
C VAL A 29 -16.19 3.96 0.37
N CYS A 30 -17.34 4.51 0.71
CA CYS A 30 -18.12 5.33 -0.21
C CYS A 30 -17.50 6.72 -0.32
N VAL A 31 -17.13 7.12 -1.54
CA VAL A 31 -16.51 8.41 -1.83
C VAL A 31 -17.46 9.25 -2.67
N GLY A 32 -17.75 10.45 -2.18
CA GLY A 32 -18.62 11.40 -2.86
C GLY A 32 -20.11 11.19 -2.63
N ALA A 33 -20.94 12.01 -3.29
CA ALA A 33 -22.40 11.88 -3.25
C ALA A 33 -22.87 10.64 -4.01
N ALA A 34 -23.93 9.99 -3.53
CA ALA A 34 -24.55 8.85 -4.20
C ALA A 34 -24.97 9.19 -5.63
N ARG A 35 -24.56 8.38 -6.61
CA ARG A 35 -24.76 8.61 -8.03
C ARG A 35 -25.88 7.75 -8.61
N GLY A 36 -27.12 7.98 -8.21
CA GLY A 36 -28.25 7.27 -8.81
C GLY A 36 -28.97 6.26 -7.90
N TRP A 37 -30.03 5.65 -8.40
CA TRP A 37 -30.92 4.78 -7.62
C TRP A 37 -30.27 3.49 -7.13
N ASN A 38 -29.35 2.96 -7.88
CA ASN A 38 -28.66 1.69 -7.58
C ASN A 38 -27.30 1.89 -6.95
N ASP A 39 -26.96 3.13 -6.52
CA ASP A 39 -25.68 3.36 -5.86
C ASP A 39 -25.73 2.75 -4.45
N PRO A 40 -24.88 1.75 -4.19
CA PRO A 40 -24.88 1.07 -2.90
C PRO A 40 -24.46 1.98 -1.74
N CYS A 41 -23.93 3.18 -2.04
CA CYS A 41 -23.65 4.19 -1.04
C CYS A 41 -24.89 5.02 -0.65
N LYS A 42 -26.01 4.78 -1.30
CA LYS A 42 -27.27 5.50 -1.06
C LYS A 42 -28.02 4.97 0.15
N GLN A 43 -27.83 3.71 0.50
CA GLN A 43 -28.48 3.11 1.66
C GLN A 43 -27.77 3.55 2.93
N ASP A 44 -28.50 4.25 3.79
CA ASP A 44 -28.06 4.64 5.12
C ASP A 44 -28.20 3.44 6.07
N TYR A 45 -27.15 2.67 6.22
CA TYR A 45 -27.14 1.50 7.09
C TYR A 45 -26.87 1.83 8.56
N GLY A 46 -26.95 3.10 8.96
CA GLY A 46 -26.72 3.51 10.33
C GLY A 46 -25.27 3.28 10.82
N ILE A 47 -24.35 2.97 9.92
CA ILE A 47 -22.96 2.76 10.28
C ILE A 47 -22.25 4.09 10.43
N ASN A 48 -21.56 4.23 11.53
CA ASN A 48 -20.81 5.42 11.89
C ASN A 48 -19.91 5.87 10.74
N ALA A 49 -19.96 7.17 10.51
CA ALA A 49 -19.06 7.84 9.61
C ALA A 49 -17.61 7.54 10.02
N VAL A 50 -16.79 7.08 9.08
CA VAL A 50 -15.37 6.80 9.32
C VAL A 50 -14.51 7.89 8.74
N LYS A 51 -13.47 8.21 9.47
CA LYS A 51 -12.40 9.08 9.01
C LYS A 51 -11.33 8.21 8.37
N PRO A 52 -11.01 8.39 7.09
CA PRO A 52 -10.12 7.51 6.36
C PRO A 52 -8.69 7.51 6.93
N ALA A 53 -8.21 8.64 7.44
CA ALA A 53 -6.90 8.76 8.05
C ALA A 53 -6.93 8.22 9.50
N THR A 54 -7.13 6.92 9.63
CA THR A 54 -7.16 6.20 10.91
C THR A 54 -6.28 4.95 10.77
N TYR A 55 -5.45 4.70 11.77
CA TYR A 55 -4.60 3.53 11.85
C TYR A 55 -4.59 2.93 13.25
N PHE A 56 -4.01 1.75 13.39
CA PHE A 56 -3.95 1.03 14.65
C PHE A 56 -2.50 0.74 15.01
N LEU A 57 -2.09 1.14 16.18
CA LEU A 57 -0.76 0.86 16.72
C LEU A 57 -0.84 -0.31 17.68
N PHE A 58 0.03 -1.29 17.48
CA PHE A 58 0.21 -2.37 18.45
C PHE A 58 0.84 -1.81 19.73
N LYS A 59 0.23 -2.08 20.88
CA LYS A 59 0.58 -1.44 22.16
C LYS A 59 1.95 -1.84 22.70
N ASP A 60 2.34 -3.09 22.48
CA ASP A 60 3.54 -3.69 23.07
C ASP A 60 4.32 -4.44 21.99
N ARG A 61 5.20 -3.73 21.30
CA ARG A 61 6.02 -4.30 20.22
C ARG A 61 7.02 -5.33 20.73
N ASP A 62 7.55 -5.16 21.93
CA ASP A 62 8.55 -6.05 22.52
C ASP A 62 7.94 -7.44 22.74
N ARG A 63 6.65 -7.49 22.99
CA ARG A 63 5.91 -8.74 23.12
C ARG A 63 5.86 -9.55 21.83
N LEU A 64 5.93 -8.90 20.66
CA LEU A 64 5.98 -9.57 19.35
C LEU A 64 7.38 -10.06 18.96
N THR A 65 8.41 -9.47 19.55
CA THR A 65 9.81 -9.72 19.22
C THR A 65 10.57 -10.48 20.31
N ARG A 66 9.89 -10.78 21.43
CA ARG A 66 10.51 -11.49 22.57
C ARG A 66 11.11 -12.83 22.12
N GLU A 67 12.23 -13.21 22.70
CA GLU A 67 12.84 -14.50 22.48
C GLU A 67 11.87 -15.63 22.88
N GLY A 68 11.82 -16.68 22.06
CA GLY A 68 10.98 -17.85 22.29
C GLY A 68 9.49 -17.71 21.95
N ILE A 69 9.04 -16.56 21.41
CA ILE A 69 7.66 -16.45 20.95
C ILE A 69 7.41 -17.39 19.76
N THR A 70 6.39 -18.22 19.89
CA THR A 70 5.99 -19.12 18.80
C THR A 70 5.19 -18.36 17.72
N PRO A 71 5.19 -18.84 16.45
CA PRO A 71 4.36 -18.26 15.38
C PRO A 71 2.88 -18.19 15.75
N ARG A 72 2.35 -19.20 16.44
CA ARG A 72 0.95 -19.26 16.90
C ARG A 72 0.64 -18.20 17.95
N GLU A 73 1.51 -18.00 18.94
CA GLU A 73 1.35 -16.95 19.93
C GLU A 73 1.40 -15.56 19.31
N ARG A 74 2.33 -15.34 18.37
CA ARG A 74 2.42 -14.08 17.61
C ARG A 74 1.14 -13.80 16.84
N GLU A 75 0.61 -14.81 16.16
CA GLU A 75 -0.66 -14.69 15.42
C GLU A 75 -1.84 -14.38 16.37
N GLN A 76 -1.93 -15.03 17.52
CA GLN A 76 -2.95 -14.74 18.52
C GLN A 76 -2.87 -13.30 19.03
N LEU A 77 -1.66 -12.79 19.29
CA LEU A 77 -1.46 -11.41 19.71
C LEU A 77 -1.88 -10.42 18.64
N LEU A 78 -1.55 -10.68 17.37
CA LEU A 78 -1.87 -9.81 16.24
C LEU A 78 -3.37 -9.82 15.91
N ASN A 79 -4.07 -10.91 16.17
CA ASN A 79 -5.50 -11.03 15.89
C ASN A 79 -6.39 -10.48 17.00
N ASP A 80 -5.84 -10.14 18.16
CA ASP A 80 -6.60 -9.57 19.27
C ASP A 80 -6.63 -8.03 19.17
N VAL A 81 -7.79 -7.49 18.83
CA VAL A 81 -8.01 -6.03 18.68
C VAL A 81 -7.69 -5.25 19.96
N ARG A 82 -7.76 -5.87 21.13
CA ARG A 82 -7.45 -5.24 22.43
C ARG A 82 -5.97 -4.85 22.55
N ASN A 83 -5.11 -5.48 21.75
CA ASN A 83 -3.68 -5.18 21.70
C ASN A 83 -3.34 -3.94 20.88
N TYR A 84 -4.35 -3.24 20.34
CA TYR A 84 -4.14 -2.07 19.51
C TYR A 84 -4.72 -0.81 20.13
N THR A 85 -4.07 0.30 19.88
CA THR A 85 -4.61 1.65 20.10
C THR A 85 -5.03 2.21 18.74
N ARG A 86 -6.30 2.61 18.64
CA ARG A 86 -6.80 3.32 17.47
C ARG A 86 -6.29 4.75 17.49
N VAL A 87 -5.73 5.20 16.38
CA VAL A 87 -5.26 6.58 16.18
C VAL A 87 -6.03 7.17 15.00
N SER A 88 -6.77 8.23 15.25
CA SER A 88 -7.42 9.03 14.21
C SER A 88 -6.69 10.36 14.09
N ILE A 89 -6.10 10.63 12.93
CA ILE A 89 -5.27 11.83 12.74
C ILE A 89 -6.08 13.11 12.97
N SER A 90 -7.38 13.10 12.67
CA SER A 90 -8.23 14.24 12.89
C SER A 90 -8.54 14.57 14.35
N GLU A 91 -8.22 13.66 15.27
CA GLU A 91 -8.58 13.79 16.70
C GLU A 91 -7.42 14.33 17.57
N ALA A 92 -6.23 14.51 16.99
CA ALA A 92 -5.08 15.04 17.72
C ALA A 92 -4.34 16.10 16.87
N THR A 93 -3.68 17.03 17.54
CA THR A 93 -2.88 18.09 16.90
C THR A 93 -1.40 17.75 16.82
N SER A 94 -0.96 16.79 17.63
CA SER A 94 0.42 16.31 17.67
C SER A 94 0.47 14.83 17.99
N PHE A 95 1.52 14.16 17.51
CA PHE A 95 1.72 12.72 17.63
C PHE A 95 3.13 12.44 18.11
N GLN A 96 3.26 11.64 19.15
CA GLN A 96 4.56 11.14 19.60
C GLN A 96 4.88 9.85 18.85
N ILE A 97 6.03 9.83 18.19
CA ILE A 97 6.48 8.72 17.35
C ILE A 97 7.81 8.23 17.88
N ASP A 98 7.83 6.98 18.28
CA ASP A 98 9.05 6.27 18.66
C ASP A 98 9.63 5.56 17.42
N SER A 99 10.23 6.34 16.53
CA SER A 99 10.89 5.84 15.32
C SER A 99 11.88 6.85 14.78
N ASP A 100 13.09 6.41 14.53
CA ASP A 100 14.13 7.23 13.91
C ASP A 100 13.91 7.47 12.39
N GLU A 101 13.01 6.72 11.77
CA GLU A 101 12.71 6.83 10.33
C GLU A 101 11.87 8.08 10.00
N ARG A 102 11.19 8.66 10.99
CA ARG A 102 10.37 9.86 10.81
C ARG A 102 11.22 11.14 10.91
N THR A 103 12.10 11.32 9.93
CA THR A 103 13.03 12.48 9.87
C THR A 103 12.34 13.80 9.61
N ASP A 104 11.09 13.78 9.15
CA ASP A 104 10.20 14.94 8.95
C ASP A 104 9.68 15.54 10.27
N CYS A 105 9.78 14.81 11.38
CA CYS A 105 9.27 15.21 12.68
C CYS A 105 10.37 15.72 13.59
N MET A 106 10.04 16.66 14.45
CA MET A 106 10.99 17.24 15.41
C MET A 106 11.43 16.19 16.44
N LYS A 107 12.73 15.97 16.58
CA LYS A 107 13.31 15.05 17.57
C LYS A 107 13.63 15.80 18.85
N ALA A 108 13.03 15.40 19.96
CA ALA A 108 13.34 15.93 21.27
C ALA A 108 14.65 15.33 21.83
N ALA A 109 15.20 15.96 22.87
CA ALA A 109 16.43 15.52 23.53
C ALA A 109 16.38 14.09 24.09
N ASN A 110 15.18 13.64 24.48
CA ASN A 110 14.93 12.27 24.94
C ASN A 110 14.79 11.23 23.82
N GLY A 111 15.02 11.62 22.56
CA GLY A 111 14.92 10.75 21.41
C GLY A 111 13.53 10.61 20.80
N VAL A 112 12.47 11.00 21.50
CA VAL A 112 11.09 10.93 21.00
C VAL A 112 10.88 11.98 19.92
N ARG A 113 10.23 11.59 18.84
CA ARG A 113 9.84 12.52 17.77
C ARG A 113 8.41 13.00 17.98
N THR A 114 8.19 14.26 17.72
CA THR A 114 6.85 14.86 17.75
C THR A 114 6.50 15.35 16.36
N CYS A 115 5.46 14.77 15.80
CA CYS A 115 4.92 15.14 14.49
C CYS A 115 3.69 16.00 14.65
N THR A 116 3.54 17.00 13.79
CA THR A 116 2.30 17.76 13.68
C THR A 116 1.21 16.95 12.98
N GLN A 117 -0.03 17.39 13.12
CA GLN A 117 -1.15 16.77 12.41
C GLN A 117 -0.94 16.78 10.88
N GLU A 118 -0.37 17.86 10.34
CA GLU A 118 -0.08 17.95 8.90
C GLU A 118 0.96 16.93 8.45
N GLN A 119 2.02 16.75 9.22
CA GLN A 119 3.05 15.74 8.94
C GLN A 119 2.46 14.33 8.99
N GLU A 120 1.55 14.06 9.92
CA GLU A 120 0.86 12.78 9.99
C GLU A 120 -0.12 12.58 8.82
N TYR A 121 -0.86 13.59 8.41
CA TYR A 121 -1.68 13.51 7.20
C TYR A 121 -0.84 13.25 5.95
N GLN A 122 0.30 13.92 5.81
CA GLN A 122 1.20 13.71 4.67
C GLN A 122 1.79 12.29 4.67
N ASN A 123 2.22 11.82 5.83
CA ASN A 123 2.74 10.46 5.97
C ASN A 123 1.66 9.41 5.63
N PHE A 124 0.45 9.59 6.15
CA PHE A 124 -0.66 8.70 5.85
C PHE A 124 -1.05 8.75 4.37
N ALA A 125 -1.02 9.92 3.74
CA ALA A 125 -1.28 10.07 2.30
C ALA A 125 -0.27 9.31 1.46
N ASN A 126 1.02 9.39 1.81
CA ASN A 126 2.09 8.66 1.14
C ASN A 126 1.87 7.15 1.29
N TRP A 127 1.61 6.67 2.51
CA TRP A 127 1.29 5.27 2.73
C TRP A 127 0.05 4.84 1.95
N TYR A 128 -1.01 5.62 2.02
CA TYR A 128 -2.28 5.33 1.34
C TYR A 128 -2.11 5.25 -0.18
N GLN A 129 -1.32 6.14 -0.75
CA GLN A 129 -1.08 6.17 -2.18
C GLN A 129 -0.21 5.00 -2.66
N TYR A 130 0.85 4.66 -1.94
CA TYR A 130 1.89 3.75 -2.42
C TYR A 130 1.87 2.36 -1.78
N HIS A 131 1.22 2.17 -0.64
CA HIS A 131 1.35 0.94 0.12
C HIS A 131 0.02 0.29 0.58
N ARG A 132 -1.12 0.92 0.38
CA ARG A 132 -2.41 0.42 0.90
C ARG A 132 -2.86 -0.93 0.35
N PHE A 133 -2.40 -1.31 -0.83
CA PHE A 133 -2.70 -2.60 -1.46
C PHE A 133 -1.44 -3.45 -1.56
N ARG A 134 -1.60 -4.78 -1.46
CA ARG A 134 -0.49 -5.73 -1.62
C ARG A 134 0.28 -5.50 -2.93
N HIS A 135 -0.44 -5.18 -4.00
CA HIS A 135 0.16 -4.86 -5.29
C HIS A 135 1.07 -3.62 -5.21
N LEU A 136 0.58 -2.53 -4.64
CA LEU A 136 1.38 -1.31 -4.49
C LEU A 136 2.58 -1.53 -3.58
N LEU A 137 2.39 -2.27 -2.48
CA LEU A 137 3.49 -2.65 -1.58
C LEU A 137 4.55 -3.49 -2.33
N ALA A 138 4.13 -4.44 -3.15
CA ALA A 138 5.05 -5.24 -3.97
C ALA A 138 5.82 -4.38 -4.97
N VAL A 139 5.15 -3.46 -5.66
CA VAL A 139 5.80 -2.50 -6.58
C VAL A 139 6.82 -1.64 -5.83
N GLY A 140 6.47 -1.11 -4.65
CA GLY A 140 7.39 -0.33 -3.83
C GLY A 140 8.62 -1.13 -3.39
N ALA A 141 8.41 -2.33 -2.84
CA ALA A 141 9.49 -3.21 -2.39
C ALA A 141 10.43 -3.62 -3.53
N VAL A 142 9.88 -4.00 -4.68
CA VAL A 142 10.67 -4.34 -5.87
C VAL A 142 11.42 -3.13 -6.39
N SER A 143 10.77 -1.95 -6.43
CA SER A 143 11.43 -0.71 -6.86
C SER A 143 12.63 -0.40 -5.99
N GLU A 144 12.50 -0.48 -4.67
CA GLU A 144 13.60 -0.21 -3.74
C GLU A 144 14.73 -1.23 -3.87
N ALA A 145 14.41 -2.52 -3.94
CA ALA A 145 15.41 -3.57 -4.10
C ALA A 145 16.25 -3.39 -5.37
N PHE A 146 15.60 -3.06 -6.49
CA PHE A 146 16.28 -2.90 -7.77
C PHE A 146 16.91 -1.52 -7.97
N ALA A 147 16.41 -0.48 -7.31
CA ALA A 147 17.04 0.85 -7.36
C ALA A 147 18.48 0.83 -6.84
N ARG A 148 18.73 0.02 -5.80
CA ARG A 148 20.06 -0.13 -5.19
C ARG A 148 21.03 -0.95 -6.03
N GLN A 149 20.56 -1.66 -7.05
CA GLN A 149 21.43 -2.41 -7.95
C GLN A 149 22.16 -1.47 -8.89
N VAL A 150 23.44 -1.28 -8.63
CA VAL A 150 24.34 -0.42 -9.40
C VAL A 150 25.43 -1.31 -9.99
N GLY A 151 25.58 -1.30 -11.31
CA GLY A 151 26.66 -2.04 -11.98
C GLY A 151 26.20 -2.76 -13.25
N SER A 152 27.16 -3.07 -14.10
CA SER A 152 26.95 -3.70 -15.40
C SER A 152 26.72 -5.21 -15.34
N ASP A 153 26.94 -5.82 -14.18
CA ASP A 153 27.00 -7.29 -14.05
C ASP A 153 25.63 -7.91 -13.79
N VAL A 154 24.66 -7.10 -13.34
CA VAL A 154 23.30 -7.57 -13.13
C VAL A 154 22.55 -7.60 -14.46
N ARG A 155 21.90 -8.73 -14.73
CA ARG A 155 20.99 -8.90 -15.86
C ARG A 155 19.60 -9.19 -15.36
N VAL A 156 18.60 -8.51 -15.94
CA VAL A 156 17.19 -8.62 -15.54
C VAL A 156 16.34 -8.93 -16.75
N GLY A 157 15.47 -9.93 -16.61
CA GLY A 157 14.31 -10.13 -17.45
C GLY A 157 13.07 -10.05 -16.58
N TYR A 158 11.94 -9.65 -17.13
CA TYR A 158 10.72 -9.52 -16.37
C TYR A 158 9.49 -9.91 -17.17
N GLY A 159 8.44 -10.27 -16.44
CA GLY A 159 7.19 -10.70 -16.99
C GLY A 159 6.02 -10.55 -16.03
N ARG A 160 4.85 -10.97 -16.48
CA ARG A 160 3.64 -11.05 -15.67
C ARG A 160 2.76 -12.19 -16.16
N ILE A 161 1.99 -12.77 -15.26
CA ILE A 161 0.96 -13.75 -15.61
C ILE A 161 -0.24 -13.05 -16.30
N ASN A 162 -1.03 -13.82 -17.05
CA ASN A 162 -2.24 -13.34 -17.75
C ASN A 162 -1.98 -12.16 -18.69
N LYS A 163 -0.83 -12.13 -19.34
CA LYS A 163 -0.50 -11.20 -20.40
C LYS A 163 -1.04 -11.74 -21.75
N ARG A 164 -1.48 -10.85 -22.64
CA ARG A 164 -1.70 -11.26 -24.03
C ARG A 164 -0.39 -11.67 -24.68
N SER A 165 -0.42 -12.69 -25.54
CA SER A 165 0.77 -13.14 -26.24
C SER A 165 1.35 -12.02 -27.10
N THR A 166 2.66 -11.85 -26.99
CA THR A 166 3.44 -10.91 -27.80
C THR A 166 4.79 -11.51 -28.11
N SER A 167 5.39 -11.12 -29.23
CA SER A 167 6.74 -11.58 -29.57
C SER A 167 7.78 -10.86 -28.73
N VAL A 168 8.64 -11.63 -28.06
CA VAL A 168 9.79 -11.14 -27.30
C VAL A 168 11.02 -11.94 -27.75
N ASP A 169 12.02 -11.24 -28.25
CA ASP A 169 13.28 -11.84 -28.76
C ASP A 169 13.02 -12.93 -29.83
N GLY A 170 12.01 -12.70 -30.70
CA GLY A 170 11.66 -13.60 -31.80
C GLY A 170 10.82 -14.81 -31.38
N ARG A 171 10.31 -14.86 -30.15
CA ARG A 171 9.43 -15.94 -29.66
C ARG A 171 8.14 -15.35 -29.07
N ASP A 172 7.02 -15.94 -29.41
CA ASP A 172 5.74 -15.56 -28.83
C ASP A 172 5.64 -16.07 -27.40
N THR A 173 5.19 -15.20 -26.49
CA THR A 173 5.07 -15.50 -25.08
C THR A 173 3.92 -14.71 -24.46
N ASP A 174 3.19 -15.35 -23.58
CA ASP A 174 2.09 -14.78 -22.77
C ASP A 174 2.51 -14.42 -21.34
N VAL A 175 3.77 -14.62 -20.99
CA VAL A 175 4.35 -14.33 -19.67
C VAL A 175 5.45 -13.27 -19.75
N VAL A 176 6.44 -13.45 -20.62
CA VAL A 176 7.62 -12.57 -20.66
C VAL A 176 7.26 -11.24 -21.29
N VAL A 177 7.57 -10.14 -20.61
CA VAL A 177 7.43 -8.76 -21.13
C VAL A 177 8.73 -8.26 -21.74
N ARG A 178 9.86 -8.59 -21.13
CA ARG A 178 11.19 -8.25 -21.62
C ARG A 178 12.16 -9.42 -21.35
N GLY A 179 12.88 -9.84 -22.35
CA GLY A 179 13.95 -10.82 -22.20
C GLY A 179 15.11 -10.26 -21.36
N VAL A 180 16.01 -11.15 -20.97
CA VAL A 180 17.14 -10.80 -20.10
C VAL A 180 18.08 -9.79 -20.76
N ARG A 181 18.31 -8.64 -20.10
CA ARG A 181 19.20 -7.55 -20.55
C ARG A 181 20.11 -7.11 -19.41
N ARG A 182 21.20 -6.41 -19.73
CA ARG A 182 22.00 -5.72 -18.72
C ARG A 182 21.14 -4.65 -18.02
N PHE A 183 21.18 -4.64 -16.68
CA PHE A 183 20.33 -3.75 -15.88
C PHE A 183 20.94 -2.36 -15.75
N GLN A 184 21.06 -1.64 -16.88
CA GLN A 184 21.64 -0.29 -16.94
C GLN A 184 20.97 0.55 -18.05
N GLY A 185 21.10 1.87 -17.95
CA GLY A 185 20.60 2.82 -18.97
C GLY A 185 19.14 2.54 -19.32
N ALA A 186 18.83 2.55 -20.63
CA ALA A 186 17.47 2.40 -21.13
C ALA A 186 16.75 1.10 -20.71
N ASP A 187 17.46 0.00 -20.47
CA ASP A 187 16.86 -1.24 -20.00
C ASP A 187 16.44 -1.15 -18.53
N LYS A 188 17.22 -0.47 -17.70
CA LYS A 188 16.87 -0.15 -16.30
C LYS A 188 15.66 0.79 -16.26
N ASP A 189 15.65 1.85 -17.05
CA ASP A 189 14.54 2.80 -17.14
C ASP A 189 13.24 2.11 -17.64
N SER A 190 13.38 1.22 -18.63
CA SER A 190 12.27 0.43 -19.14
C SER A 190 11.64 -0.46 -18.07
N PHE A 191 12.47 -1.09 -17.21
CA PHE A 191 11.99 -1.90 -16.10
C PHE A 191 11.16 -1.07 -15.10
N PHE A 192 11.69 0.07 -14.64
CA PHE A 192 10.96 0.91 -13.68
C PHE A 192 9.69 1.51 -14.29
N ASN A 193 9.74 1.96 -15.54
CA ASN A 193 8.56 2.45 -16.24
C ASN A 193 7.47 1.37 -16.37
N TRP A 194 7.85 0.13 -16.63
CA TRP A 194 6.92 -0.98 -16.68
C TRP A 194 6.38 -1.30 -15.28
N LEU A 195 7.24 -1.40 -14.27
CA LEU A 195 6.87 -1.75 -12.90
C LEU A 195 5.85 -0.77 -12.31
N GLN A 196 6.03 0.52 -12.55
CA GLN A 196 5.11 1.56 -12.08
C GLN A 196 3.77 1.58 -12.83
N ARG A 197 3.71 1.05 -14.05
CA ARG A 197 2.52 0.99 -14.88
C ARG A 197 1.83 -0.37 -14.88
N VAL A 198 2.45 -1.38 -14.28
CA VAL A 198 1.87 -2.70 -14.25
C VAL A 198 0.58 -2.67 -13.43
N VAL A 199 -0.52 -2.95 -14.10
CA VAL A 199 -1.83 -3.03 -13.46
C VAL A 199 -1.99 -4.42 -12.86
N HIS A 200 -2.72 -4.52 -11.76
CA HIS A 200 -3.07 -5.80 -11.18
C HIS A 200 -3.71 -6.69 -12.25
N PRO A 201 -3.15 -7.87 -12.54
CA PRO A 201 -3.72 -8.76 -13.53
C PRO A 201 -5.11 -9.23 -13.11
N SER A 202 -6.06 -9.18 -14.02
CA SER A 202 -7.37 -9.81 -13.86
C SER A 202 -7.26 -11.28 -14.27
N GLY A 203 -7.91 -12.17 -13.55
CA GLY A 203 -7.94 -13.60 -13.82
C GLY A 203 -7.33 -14.45 -12.71
N GLY A 204 -7.58 -15.75 -12.77
CA GLY A 204 -7.02 -16.72 -11.84
C GLY A 204 -5.52 -16.90 -12.01
N THR A 205 -4.86 -17.36 -10.97
CA THR A 205 -3.46 -17.79 -11.06
C THR A 205 -3.39 -19.05 -11.90
N PRO A 206 -2.60 -19.13 -12.97
CA PRO A 206 -2.37 -20.36 -13.70
C PRO A 206 -1.62 -21.33 -12.78
N LEU A 207 -2.31 -22.38 -12.36
CA LEU A 207 -1.75 -23.40 -11.46
C LEU A 207 -1.06 -24.55 -12.22
N LEU A 208 -1.26 -24.60 -13.54
CA LEU A 208 -0.69 -25.59 -14.43
C LEU A 208 -0.06 -24.85 -15.60
N GLY A 209 1.22 -24.81 -15.66
CA GLY A 209 2.04 -24.36 -16.78
C GLY A 209 2.90 -25.47 -17.25
#